data_f123971f871280b0ab1e0c9e561e15df
#
_entry.id   f123971f871280b0ab1e0c9e561e15df
#
_cell.length_a   1.000
_cell.length_b   1.000
_cell.length_c   1.000
_cell.angle_alpha   90.00
_cell.angle_beta   90.00
_cell.angle_gamma   90.00
#
_symmetry.space_group_name_H-M   'P 1'
#
loop_
_entity.id
_entity.type
_entity.pdbx_description
1 polymer ?
#
loop_
_entity_poly.entity_id
_entity_poly.type
_entity_poly.pdbx_seq_one_letter_code
_entity_poly.pdbx_strand_id
1 'polypeptide(L)'
;MEELLAERGVTVDHVTIYRWVQRFTPEFIEAARFCRHAPGDRCFADETYVKVAGRWTYLYRAVDQHGQVIDVLLSARRDLAAARRFFTRALRAGAIPAEVTTDRALAYPRVLDELIPSALHTVERYANNPAENDHGRLKARLRPMRGLKRGRPARIISAGHAFVQNLRRGHYELAADVPARHRIPAASDQLAMAI
;
A
#
# COMPACT_ATOMS: atom_id res chain seq x y z
N MET A 1 -8.64 -2.65 20.76
CA MET A 1 -7.81 -1.44 20.57
C MET A 1 -8.00 -0.46 21.71
N GLU A 2 -9.25 -0.10 22.06
CA GLU A 2 -9.58 0.75 23.22
C GLU A 2 -8.98 0.18 24.52
N GLU A 3 -9.22 -1.10 24.81
CA GLU A 3 -8.66 -1.81 25.96
C GLU A 3 -7.12 -1.75 26.00
N LEU A 4 -6.46 -2.00 24.88
CA LEU A 4 -4.99 -1.95 24.80
C LEU A 4 -4.41 -0.53 25.03
N LEU A 5 -5.17 0.51 24.71
CA LEU A 5 -4.80 1.89 25.00
C LEU A 5 -5.09 2.22 26.46
N ALA A 6 -6.21 1.77 27.00
CA ALA A 6 -6.56 1.96 28.41
C ALA A 6 -5.53 1.32 29.36
N GLU A 7 -5.01 0.12 29.03
CA GLU A 7 -3.89 -0.53 29.76
C GLU A 7 -2.62 0.31 29.78
N ARG A 8 -2.47 1.26 28.85
CA ARG A 8 -1.35 2.20 28.75
C ARG A 8 -1.69 3.61 29.25
N GLY A 9 -2.81 3.74 29.96
CA GLY A 9 -3.27 5.02 30.53
C GLY A 9 -3.94 5.97 29.52
N VAL A 10 -4.23 5.49 28.30
CA VAL A 10 -4.88 6.30 27.26
C VAL A 10 -6.33 5.86 27.08
N THR A 11 -7.26 6.60 27.67
CA THR A 11 -8.71 6.31 27.58
C THR A 11 -9.33 7.10 26.43
N VAL A 12 -9.63 6.40 25.33
CA VAL A 12 -10.26 6.96 24.12
C VAL A 12 -11.24 5.98 23.54
N ASP A 13 -12.27 6.49 22.86
CA ASP A 13 -13.24 5.67 22.14
C ASP A 13 -12.74 5.28 20.72
N HIS A 14 -13.37 4.28 20.11
CA HIS A 14 -13.03 3.80 18.76
C HIS A 14 -13.24 4.87 17.68
N VAL A 15 -14.12 5.85 17.89
CA VAL A 15 -14.35 6.95 16.93
C VAL A 15 -13.16 7.90 16.94
N THR A 16 -12.59 8.17 18.10
CA THR A 16 -11.38 8.98 18.25
C THR A 16 -10.19 8.27 17.57
N ILE A 17 -10.00 6.97 17.81
CA ILE A 17 -8.96 6.17 17.14
C ILE A 17 -9.15 6.22 15.62
N TYR A 18 -10.39 6.04 15.14
CA TYR A 18 -10.69 6.14 13.72
C TYR A 18 -10.35 7.51 13.14
N ARG A 19 -10.69 8.60 13.84
CA ARG A 19 -10.35 9.98 13.43
C ARG A 19 -8.84 10.19 13.37
N TRP A 20 -8.08 9.67 14.33
CA TRP A 20 -6.62 9.72 14.34
C TRP A 20 -6.04 9.01 13.13
N VAL A 21 -6.49 7.80 12.83
CA VAL A 21 -6.05 7.08 11.63
C VAL A 21 -6.34 7.89 10.36
N GLN A 22 -7.53 8.50 10.25
CA GLN A 22 -7.89 9.27 9.07
C GLN A 22 -7.07 10.57 8.93
N ARG A 23 -6.70 11.21 10.03
CA ARG A 23 -5.91 12.43 10.05
C ARG A 23 -4.42 12.17 9.89
N PHE A 24 -3.84 11.38 10.78
CA PHE A 24 -2.39 11.25 10.89
C PHE A 24 -1.76 10.31 9.86
N THR A 25 -2.51 9.33 9.34
CA THR A 25 -1.92 8.42 8.33
C THR A 25 -1.38 9.16 7.10
N PRO A 26 -2.10 10.11 6.46
CA PRO A 26 -1.54 10.89 5.37
C PRO A 26 -0.33 11.74 5.78
N GLU A 27 -0.35 12.32 6.98
CA GLU A 27 0.74 13.15 7.52
C GLU A 27 2.01 12.31 7.72
N PHE A 28 1.90 11.13 8.32
CA PHE A 28 3.02 10.19 8.47
C PHE A 28 3.58 9.72 7.13
N ILE A 29 2.73 9.41 6.16
CA ILE A 29 3.17 9.00 4.82
C ILE A 29 3.94 10.12 4.14
N GLU A 30 3.48 11.36 4.25
CA GLU A 30 4.16 12.51 3.65
C GLU A 30 5.47 12.82 4.36
N ALA A 31 5.51 12.83 5.69
CA ALA A 31 6.73 13.03 6.47
C ALA A 31 7.81 11.97 6.16
N ALA A 32 7.40 10.71 5.99
CA ALA A 32 8.31 9.61 5.68
C ALA A 32 8.75 9.57 4.21
N ARG A 33 8.19 10.37 3.31
CA ARG A 33 8.39 10.26 1.87
C ARG A 33 9.86 10.31 1.46
N PHE A 34 10.62 11.22 2.06
CA PHE A 34 12.04 11.44 1.72
C PHE A 34 12.97 10.38 2.30
N CYS A 35 12.51 9.62 3.31
CA CYS A 35 13.25 8.53 3.93
C CYS A 35 12.96 7.18 3.27
N ARG A 36 12.09 7.14 2.25
CA ARG A 36 11.70 5.91 1.59
C ARG A 36 12.77 5.45 0.62
N HIS A 37 13.12 4.15 0.68
CA HIS A 37 14.02 3.54 -0.29
C HIS A 37 13.42 3.56 -1.70
N ALA A 38 14.27 3.71 -2.71
CA ALA A 38 13.85 3.55 -4.08
C ALA A 38 13.34 2.11 -4.30
N PRO A 39 12.26 1.91 -5.07
CA PRO A 39 11.82 0.57 -5.46
C PRO A 39 12.90 -0.15 -6.27
N GLY A 40 12.89 -1.47 -6.22
CA GLY A 40 13.73 -2.30 -7.07
C GLY A 40 13.31 -2.25 -8.55
N ASP A 41 14.04 -2.96 -9.38
CA ASP A 41 13.89 -2.98 -10.84
C ASP A 41 12.82 -3.97 -11.36
N ARG A 42 12.24 -4.81 -10.48
CA ARG A 42 11.14 -5.73 -10.80
C ARG A 42 9.88 -5.32 -10.06
N CYS A 43 8.79 -5.14 -10.80
CA CYS A 43 7.50 -4.74 -10.29
C CYS A 43 6.46 -5.85 -10.49
N PHE A 44 5.79 -6.25 -9.42
CA PHE A 44 4.67 -7.20 -9.42
C PHE A 44 3.39 -6.40 -9.20
N ALA A 45 2.51 -6.38 -10.19
CA ALA A 45 1.27 -5.62 -10.11
C ALA A 45 0.05 -6.53 -10.25
N ASP A 46 -0.91 -6.33 -9.35
CA ASP A 46 -2.15 -7.11 -9.30
C ASP A 46 -3.31 -6.25 -8.79
N GLU A 47 -4.52 -6.67 -9.09
CA GLU A 47 -5.70 -6.09 -8.48
C GLU A 47 -6.55 -7.13 -7.77
N THR A 48 -7.21 -6.69 -6.71
CA THR A 48 -8.16 -7.49 -5.95
C THR A 48 -9.43 -6.70 -5.67
N TYR A 49 -10.45 -7.39 -5.15
CA TYR A 49 -11.71 -6.76 -4.80
C TYR A 49 -11.76 -6.43 -3.31
N VAL A 50 -12.25 -5.24 -3.00
CA VAL A 50 -12.65 -4.82 -1.66
C VAL A 50 -14.06 -4.22 -1.70
N LYS A 51 -14.86 -4.47 -0.66
CA LYS A 51 -16.22 -3.93 -0.59
C LYS A 51 -16.20 -2.57 0.10
N VAL A 52 -16.63 -1.52 -0.60
CA VAL A 52 -16.70 -0.14 -0.10
C VAL A 52 -18.12 0.39 -0.25
N ALA A 53 -18.74 0.84 0.81
CA ALA A 53 -20.14 1.28 0.82
C ALA A 53 -21.11 0.26 0.20
N GLY A 54 -20.88 -1.02 0.46
CA GLY A 54 -21.70 -2.09 -0.12
C GLY A 54 -21.37 -2.45 -1.57
N ARG A 55 -20.51 -1.70 -2.28
CA ARG A 55 -20.16 -1.92 -3.68
C ARG A 55 -18.76 -2.54 -3.81
N TRP A 56 -18.60 -3.45 -4.74
CA TRP A 56 -17.29 -3.98 -5.11
C TRP A 56 -16.45 -2.92 -5.79
N THR A 57 -15.23 -2.76 -5.32
CA THR A 57 -14.25 -1.77 -5.77
C THR A 57 -12.93 -2.49 -5.98
N TYR A 58 -12.19 -2.08 -7.01
CA TYR A 58 -10.90 -2.68 -7.35
C TYR A 58 -9.78 -2.00 -6.59
N LEU A 59 -8.92 -2.78 -5.98
CA LEU A 59 -7.71 -2.33 -5.30
C LEU A 59 -6.50 -2.82 -6.08
N TYR A 60 -5.88 -1.93 -6.82
CA TYR A 60 -4.61 -2.15 -7.50
C TYR A 60 -3.47 -2.02 -6.52
N ARG A 61 -2.45 -2.84 -6.69
CA ARG A 61 -1.25 -2.81 -5.86
C ARG A 61 -0.03 -3.18 -6.68
N ALA A 62 1.07 -2.44 -6.51
CA ALA A 62 2.38 -2.78 -7.02
C ALA A 62 3.34 -3.05 -5.87
N VAL A 63 4.13 -4.12 -6.01
CA VAL A 63 5.13 -4.55 -5.02
C VAL A 63 6.41 -4.87 -5.78
N ASP A 64 7.58 -4.51 -5.26
CA ASP A 64 8.84 -4.89 -5.86
C ASP A 64 9.33 -6.29 -5.43
N GLN A 65 10.47 -6.74 -5.95
CA GLN A 65 11.10 -8.03 -5.61
C GLN A 65 11.53 -8.11 -4.14
N HIS A 66 11.71 -6.99 -3.46
CA HIS A 66 12.08 -6.93 -2.04
C HIS A 66 10.86 -6.88 -1.12
N GLY A 67 9.66 -6.90 -1.70
CA GLY A 67 8.39 -6.83 -0.98
C GLY A 67 7.99 -5.41 -0.57
N GLN A 68 8.63 -4.37 -1.11
CA GLN A 68 8.21 -3.00 -0.91
C GLN A 68 6.91 -2.75 -1.67
N VAL A 69 5.89 -2.29 -1.00
CA VAL A 69 4.67 -1.82 -1.67
C VAL A 69 4.96 -0.48 -2.35
N ILE A 70 5.00 -0.47 -3.68
CA ILE A 70 5.32 0.71 -4.49
C ILE A 70 4.18 1.72 -4.45
N ASP A 71 2.97 1.28 -4.83
CA ASP A 71 1.76 2.12 -4.80
C ASP A 71 0.50 1.26 -4.60
N VAL A 72 -0.58 1.94 -4.18
CA VAL A 72 -1.92 1.36 -3.97
C VAL A 72 -2.95 2.31 -4.52
N LEU A 73 -3.82 1.84 -5.43
CA LEU A 73 -4.91 2.63 -6.01
C LEU A 73 -6.27 1.93 -5.81
N LEU A 74 -7.22 2.64 -5.22
CA LEU A 74 -8.62 2.21 -5.17
C LEU A 74 -9.40 2.80 -6.34
N SER A 75 -10.02 1.96 -7.16
CA SER A 75 -10.81 2.36 -8.33
C SER A 75 -12.18 1.69 -8.35
N ALA A 76 -13.21 2.45 -8.72
CA ALA A 76 -14.56 1.91 -8.91
C ALA A 76 -14.68 1.03 -10.16
N ARG A 77 -13.73 1.14 -11.11
CA ARG A 77 -13.72 0.41 -12.38
C ARG A 77 -12.40 -0.33 -12.56
N ARG A 78 -12.49 -1.46 -13.28
CA ARG A 78 -11.35 -2.22 -13.79
C ARG A 78 -11.29 -2.00 -15.30
N ASP A 79 -10.69 -0.89 -15.70
CA ASP A 79 -10.59 -0.49 -17.09
C ASP A 79 -9.19 0.05 -17.41
N LEU A 80 -8.94 0.32 -18.70
CA LEU A 80 -7.68 0.86 -19.20
C LEU A 80 -7.30 2.18 -18.49
N ALA A 81 -8.28 3.04 -18.24
CA ALA A 81 -8.05 4.33 -17.58
C ALA A 81 -7.62 4.15 -16.11
N ALA A 82 -8.17 3.17 -15.40
CA ALA A 82 -7.77 2.83 -14.03
C ALA A 82 -6.35 2.26 -14.00
N ALA A 83 -6.02 1.32 -14.90
CA ALA A 83 -4.69 0.75 -15.04
C ALA A 83 -3.66 1.85 -15.37
N ARG A 84 -3.96 2.73 -16.32
CA ARG A 84 -3.08 3.87 -16.66
C ARG A 84 -2.83 4.78 -15.47
N ARG A 85 -3.87 5.20 -14.75
CA ARG A 85 -3.71 6.02 -13.52
C ARG A 85 -2.84 5.32 -12.49
N PHE A 86 -3.03 4.01 -12.31
CA PHE A 86 -2.27 3.22 -11.36
C PHE A 86 -0.78 3.19 -11.72
N PHE A 87 -0.41 2.77 -12.93
CA PHE A 87 0.98 2.72 -13.34
C PHE A 87 1.64 4.09 -13.41
N THR A 88 0.94 5.13 -13.89
CA THR A 88 1.45 6.51 -13.85
C THR A 88 1.81 6.96 -12.43
N ARG A 89 1.03 6.55 -11.42
CA ARG A 89 1.34 6.86 -10.02
C ARG A 89 2.49 6.02 -9.49
N ALA A 90 2.47 4.72 -9.76
CA ALA A 90 3.51 3.80 -9.29
C ALA A 90 4.90 4.22 -9.82
N LEU A 91 4.99 4.63 -11.08
CA LEU A 91 6.23 5.11 -11.70
C LEU A 91 6.78 6.42 -11.09
N ARG A 92 5.94 7.21 -10.43
CA ARG A 92 6.41 8.42 -9.69
C ARG A 92 7.13 8.09 -8.39
N ALA A 93 7.05 6.84 -7.92
CA ALA A 93 7.66 6.43 -6.65
C ALA A 93 9.17 6.16 -6.75
N GLY A 94 9.74 6.12 -7.96
CA GLY A 94 11.16 5.86 -8.12
C GLY A 94 11.57 5.50 -9.55
N ALA A 95 12.57 4.64 -9.69
CA ALA A 95 13.12 4.22 -10.97
C ALA A 95 12.09 3.46 -11.83
N ILE A 96 12.25 3.57 -13.15
CA ILE A 96 11.48 2.77 -14.11
C ILE A 96 11.90 1.31 -13.96
N PRO A 97 10.95 0.37 -13.71
CA PRO A 97 11.29 -1.04 -13.58
C PRO A 97 11.79 -1.61 -14.91
N ALA A 98 12.76 -2.51 -14.84
CA ALA A 98 13.23 -3.29 -16.00
C ALA A 98 12.23 -4.41 -16.37
N GLU A 99 11.49 -4.91 -15.36
CA GLU A 99 10.50 -5.97 -15.55
C GLU A 99 9.21 -5.66 -14.79
N VAL A 100 8.07 -5.87 -15.44
CA VAL A 100 6.74 -5.79 -14.82
C VAL A 100 6.01 -7.10 -14.99
N THR A 101 5.66 -7.74 -13.88
CA THR A 101 4.83 -8.95 -13.85
C THR A 101 3.40 -8.56 -13.48
N THR A 102 2.44 -9.01 -14.30
CA THR A 102 1.00 -8.80 -14.03
C THR A 102 0.22 -10.10 -14.19
N ASP A 103 -1.07 -10.08 -13.83
CA ASP A 103 -2.01 -11.09 -14.28
C ASP A 103 -2.32 -10.95 -15.79
N ARG A 104 -3.21 -11.81 -16.31
CA ARG A 104 -3.60 -11.83 -17.72
C ARG A 104 -4.66 -10.78 -18.10
N ALA A 105 -4.84 -9.71 -17.31
CA ALA A 105 -5.82 -8.69 -17.64
C ALA A 105 -5.43 -7.91 -18.92
N LEU A 106 -6.36 -7.85 -19.86
CA LEU A 106 -6.15 -7.25 -21.20
C LEU A 106 -5.78 -5.75 -21.17
N ALA A 107 -6.00 -5.07 -20.06
CA ALA A 107 -5.68 -3.65 -19.94
C ALA A 107 -4.17 -3.40 -19.75
N TYR A 108 -3.42 -4.34 -19.18
CA TYR A 108 -2.03 -4.10 -18.79
C TYR A 108 -1.05 -3.99 -19.97
N PRO A 109 -1.04 -4.92 -20.97
CA PRO A 109 -0.06 -4.84 -22.04
C PRO A 109 -0.05 -3.46 -22.71
N ARG A 110 -1.21 -2.99 -23.13
CA ARG A 110 -1.35 -1.68 -23.80
C ARG A 110 -0.86 -0.51 -22.94
N VAL A 111 -1.16 -0.53 -21.63
CA VAL A 111 -0.74 0.55 -20.72
C VAL A 111 0.76 0.52 -20.49
N LEU A 112 1.35 -0.66 -20.37
CA LEU A 112 2.79 -0.82 -20.17
C LEU A 112 3.57 -0.42 -21.42
N ASP A 113 3.12 -0.82 -22.62
CA ASP A 113 3.71 -0.41 -23.90
C ASP A 113 3.70 1.12 -24.08
N GLU A 114 2.63 1.80 -23.60
CA GLU A 114 2.54 3.27 -23.65
C GLU A 114 3.43 3.98 -22.61
N LEU A 115 3.53 3.47 -21.39
CA LEU A 115 4.19 4.17 -20.28
C LEU A 115 5.66 3.76 -20.09
N ILE A 116 6.00 2.50 -20.35
CA ILE A 116 7.33 1.93 -20.12
C ILE A 116 7.69 0.89 -21.19
N PRO A 117 7.79 1.29 -22.47
CA PRO A 117 8.05 0.37 -23.59
C PRO A 117 9.35 -0.40 -23.47
N SER A 118 10.29 0.08 -22.65
CA SER A 118 11.57 -0.59 -22.39
C SER A 118 11.51 -1.72 -21.35
N ALA A 119 10.41 -1.81 -20.59
CA ALA A 119 10.27 -2.84 -19.56
C ALA A 119 9.80 -4.16 -20.15
N LEU A 120 10.39 -5.27 -19.70
CA LEU A 120 9.89 -6.60 -20.01
C LEU A 120 8.55 -6.83 -19.31
N HIS A 121 7.48 -7.11 -20.07
CA HIS A 121 6.20 -7.48 -19.50
C HIS A 121 6.05 -9.00 -19.42
N THR A 122 5.97 -9.52 -18.20
CA THR A 122 5.85 -10.95 -17.89
C THR A 122 4.44 -11.28 -17.40
N VAL A 123 3.83 -12.35 -17.97
CA VAL A 123 2.49 -12.84 -17.60
C VAL A 123 2.58 -14.33 -17.33
N GLU A 124 3.18 -14.72 -16.23
CA GLU A 124 3.33 -16.12 -15.85
C GLU A 124 2.39 -16.49 -14.70
N ARG A 125 1.90 -17.73 -14.74
CA ARG A 125 1.10 -18.28 -13.64
C ARG A 125 1.97 -18.38 -12.39
N TYR A 126 1.48 -17.86 -11.28
CA TYR A 126 2.16 -17.80 -9.98
C TYR A 126 3.35 -16.82 -9.87
N ALA A 127 3.78 -16.16 -10.94
CA ALA A 127 4.85 -15.18 -10.86
C ALA A 127 4.45 -13.93 -10.06
N ASN A 128 3.13 -13.68 -9.91
CA ASN A 128 2.58 -12.51 -9.20
C ASN A 128 2.30 -12.75 -7.69
N ASN A 129 2.77 -13.86 -7.14
CA ASN A 129 2.59 -14.23 -5.72
C ASN A 129 2.95 -13.11 -4.72
N PRO A 130 3.97 -12.25 -4.91
CA PRO A 130 4.27 -11.16 -4.00
C PRO A 130 3.12 -10.17 -3.82
N ALA A 131 2.44 -9.80 -4.91
CA ALA A 131 1.28 -8.90 -4.87
C ALA A 131 0.05 -9.60 -4.24
N GLU A 132 -0.21 -10.86 -4.61
CA GLU A 132 -1.31 -11.66 -4.05
C GLU A 132 -1.19 -11.85 -2.53
N ASN A 133 0.01 -12.18 -2.03
CA ASN A 133 0.27 -12.34 -0.61
C ASN A 133 0.01 -11.05 0.17
N ASP A 134 0.35 -9.91 -0.41
CA ASP A 134 0.15 -8.63 0.24
C ASP A 134 -1.35 -8.22 0.24
N HIS A 135 -2.11 -8.58 -0.80
CA HIS A 135 -3.58 -8.49 -0.81
C HIS A 135 -4.21 -9.33 0.30
N GLY A 136 -3.74 -10.56 0.51
CA GLY A 136 -4.20 -11.44 1.58
C GLY A 136 -4.03 -10.82 2.97
N ARG A 137 -2.88 -10.19 3.23
CA ARG A 137 -2.60 -9.48 4.49
C ARG A 137 -3.53 -8.30 4.73
N LEU A 138 -3.79 -7.49 3.69
CA LEU A 138 -4.75 -6.39 3.79
C LEU A 138 -6.17 -6.92 4.08
N LYS A 139 -6.64 -7.92 3.34
CA LYS A 139 -7.97 -8.50 3.54
C LYS A 139 -8.15 -9.05 4.97
N ALA A 140 -7.14 -9.70 5.53
CA ALA A 140 -7.17 -10.17 6.91
C ALA A 140 -7.36 -9.01 7.92
N ARG A 141 -6.79 -7.84 7.65
CA ARG A 141 -6.97 -6.63 8.47
C ARG A 141 -8.34 -5.96 8.29
N LEU A 142 -8.93 -6.04 7.09
CA LEU A 142 -10.24 -5.46 6.82
C LEU A 142 -11.41 -6.28 7.37
N ARG A 143 -11.25 -7.61 7.54
CA ARG A 143 -12.30 -8.50 8.05
C ARG A 143 -12.93 -8.03 9.36
N PRO A 144 -12.17 -7.69 10.42
CA PRO A 144 -12.74 -7.26 11.70
C PRO A 144 -13.34 -5.85 11.65
N MET A 145 -13.08 -5.05 10.62
CA MET A 145 -13.57 -3.67 10.51
C MET A 145 -15.05 -3.54 10.07
N ARG A 146 -15.77 -4.66 9.90
CA ARG A 146 -17.16 -4.68 9.41
C ARG A 146 -17.37 -3.90 8.10
N GLY A 147 -16.34 -3.85 7.25
CA GLY A 147 -16.35 -3.24 5.92
C GLY A 147 -16.00 -1.75 5.92
N LEU A 148 -15.64 -1.29 4.73
CA LEU A 148 -15.27 0.10 4.44
C LEU A 148 -16.53 0.86 4.00
N LYS A 149 -16.92 1.90 4.74
CA LYS A 149 -18.20 2.61 4.51
C LYS A 149 -18.10 3.77 3.51
N ARG A 150 -16.90 4.30 3.22
CA ARG A 150 -16.66 5.45 2.34
C ARG A 150 -15.36 5.29 1.57
N GLY A 151 -15.29 5.85 0.35
CA GLY A 151 -14.12 5.73 -0.52
C GLY A 151 -12.85 6.43 0.00
N ARG A 152 -12.98 7.63 0.60
CA ARG A 152 -11.83 8.35 1.16
C ARG A 152 -11.17 7.58 2.31
N PRO A 153 -11.90 7.16 3.36
CA PRO A 153 -11.34 6.30 4.40
C PRO A 153 -10.74 4.99 3.88
N ALA A 154 -11.38 4.38 2.88
CA ALA A 154 -10.86 3.15 2.28
C ALA A 154 -9.47 3.37 1.64
N ARG A 155 -9.27 4.49 0.94
CA ARG A 155 -7.96 4.88 0.38
C ARG A 155 -6.92 5.09 1.47
N ILE A 156 -7.28 5.84 2.52
CA ILE A 156 -6.36 6.12 3.65
C ILE A 156 -5.95 4.83 4.35
N ILE A 157 -6.90 3.94 4.65
CA ILE A 157 -6.61 2.66 5.31
C ILE A 157 -5.72 1.77 4.41
N SER A 158 -6.00 1.71 3.10
CA SER A 158 -5.19 0.91 2.18
C SER A 158 -3.75 1.47 2.04
N ALA A 159 -3.60 2.79 1.95
CA ALA A 159 -2.29 3.46 1.92
C ALA A 159 -1.55 3.30 3.24
N GLY A 160 -2.24 3.48 4.37
CA GLY A 160 -1.67 3.29 5.71
C GLY A 160 -1.22 1.84 5.95
N HIS A 161 -1.98 0.86 5.47
CA HIS A 161 -1.55 -0.54 5.52
C HIS A 161 -0.26 -0.76 4.74
N ALA A 162 -0.16 -0.22 3.51
CA ALA A 162 1.05 -0.30 2.70
C ALA A 162 2.25 0.37 3.40
N PHE A 163 2.05 1.56 3.95
CA PHE A 163 3.04 2.29 4.73
C PHE A 163 3.57 1.50 5.92
N VAL A 164 2.67 0.97 6.77
CA VAL A 164 3.04 0.16 7.93
C VAL A 164 3.76 -1.13 7.52
N GLN A 165 3.36 -1.78 6.41
CA GLN A 165 4.08 -2.95 5.90
C GLN A 165 5.49 -2.59 5.45
N ASN A 166 5.66 -1.48 4.73
CA ASN A 166 6.97 -1.01 4.28
C ASN A 166 7.87 -0.63 5.47
N LEU A 167 7.36 0.06 6.50
CA LEU A 167 8.11 0.32 7.73
C LEU A 167 8.56 -0.98 8.39
N ARG A 168 7.66 -1.93 8.56
CA ARG A 168 7.95 -3.22 9.20
C ARG A 168 9.04 -4.00 8.45
N ARG A 169 9.04 -3.93 7.13
CA ARG A 169 10.00 -4.61 6.26
C ARG A 169 11.33 -3.88 6.11
N GLY A 170 11.42 -2.62 6.59
CA GLY A 170 12.65 -1.81 6.53
C GLY A 170 12.86 -1.11 5.20
N HIS A 171 11.79 -0.70 4.53
CA HIS A 171 11.88 0.07 3.28
C HIS A 171 11.89 1.58 3.49
N TYR A 172 12.38 2.02 4.66
CA TYR A 172 12.59 3.42 5.02
C TYR A 172 13.88 3.55 5.82
N GLU A 173 14.57 4.66 5.68
CA GLU A 173 15.72 5.06 6.52
C GLU A 173 15.29 5.44 7.95
N LEU A 174 14.13 4.98 8.38
CA LEU A 174 13.58 5.18 9.72
C LEU A 174 13.80 3.91 10.55
N ALA A 175 14.35 4.07 11.74
CA ALA A 175 14.63 2.97 12.66
C ALA A 175 15.40 1.80 11.98
N ALA A 176 16.37 2.13 11.10
CA ALA A 176 17.11 1.15 10.31
C ALA A 176 17.89 0.16 11.20
N ASP A 177 18.47 0.64 12.29
CA ASP A 177 19.26 -0.15 13.24
C ASP A 177 18.42 -0.91 14.27
N VAL A 178 17.09 -0.79 14.20
CA VAL A 178 16.18 -1.40 15.17
C VAL A 178 15.67 -2.75 14.67
N PRO A 179 15.66 -3.81 15.50
CA PRO A 179 15.07 -5.10 15.14
C PRO A 179 13.63 -4.96 14.62
N ALA A 180 13.26 -5.77 13.63
CA ALA A 180 11.97 -5.65 12.90
C ALA A 180 10.74 -5.57 13.83
N ARG A 181 10.75 -6.27 14.98
CA ARG A 181 9.66 -6.23 15.98
C ARG A 181 9.47 -4.88 16.67
N HIS A 182 10.51 -4.04 16.73
CA HIS A 182 10.49 -2.72 17.37
C HIS A 182 10.53 -1.56 16.37
N ARG A 183 10.64 -1.85 15.09
CA ARG A 183 10.82 -0.83 14.03
C ARG A 183 9.63 0.12 13.93
N ILE A 184 8.40 -0.39 14.03
CA ILE A 184 7.21 0.47 13.95
C ILE A 184 7.13 1.49 15.08
N PRO A 185 7.26 1.12 16.37
CA PRO A 185 7.29 2.11 17.44
C PRO A 185 8.39 3.15 17.25
N ALA A 186 9.63 2.72 17.04
CA ALA A 186 10.77 3.61 16.88
C ALA A 186 10.62 4.60 15.69
N ALA A 187 10.15 4.09 14.53
CA ALA A 187 9.87 4.94 13.39
C ALA A 187 8.71 5.92 13.64
N SER A 188 7.70 5.50 14.41
CA SER A 188 6.58 6.37 14.78
C SER A 188 7.04 7.52 15.68
N ASP A 189 7.94 7.26 16.62
CA ASP A 189 8.51 8.29 17.50
C ASP A 189 9.32 9.31 16.69
N GLN A 190 10.16 8.86 15.75
CA GLN A 190 10.91 9.74 14.85
C GLN A 190 9.98 10.61 13.97
N LEU A 191 8.91 10.02 13.43
CA LEU A 191 7.96 10.74 12.60
C LEU A 191 7.08 11.71 13.41
N ALA A 192 6.73 11.38 14.64
CA ALA A 192 5.94 12.25 15.50
C ALA A 192 6.67 13.58 15.83
N MET A 193 8.01 13.57 15.79
CA MET A 193 8.81 14.81 15.96
C MET A 193 8.84 15.67 14.68
N ALA A 194 8.40 15.14 13.53
CA ALA A 194 8.42 15.82 12.23
C ALA A 194 7.03 16.36 11.81
N ILE A 195 5.98 16.11 12.61
CA ILE A 195 4.60 16.53 12.40
C ILE A 195 4.18 17.50 13.50
#